data_a45668e95bfb110420fe788ef65e39cc
#
_entry.id   a45668e95bfb110420fe788ef65e39cc
#
_cell.length_a   1.000
_cell.length_b   1.000
_cell.length_c   1.000
_cell.angle_alpha   90.00
_cell.angle_beta   90.00
_cell.angle_gamma   90.00
#
_symmetry.space_group_name_H-M   'P 1'
#
loop_
_entity.id
_entity.type
_entity.pdbx_description
1 polymer ?
#
loop_
_entity_poly.entity_id
_entity_poly.type
_entity_poly.pdbx_seq_one_letter_code
_entity_poly.pdbx_strand_id
1 'polypeptide(L)'
;MDFPPLLEGRLLRRYKRFFADVELPGGEQVTAHCANTGRMTGVCEPGSRVWLQPSDNPRRKLRYSWVLMEPAAGELACIDTGRANALVAEAIAAGRIAALAGYAGLRREVRYGAEGSRIDLLLEGDASGAGRADCYVEVKNVTLRLADGDGAFPDAVSARASKHLRELMHVVAAGHRGLLCFHVAHSGIRSVRAAGEIDPHYAATLREALDSGVEVLAVGPLQATAQRWLCGAELPFTPPAR
;
A
#
# COMPACT_ATOMS: atom_id res chain seq x y z
N MET A 1 -10.13 -5.76 7.42
CA MET A 1 -9.51 -7.12 7.37
C MET A 1 -9.11 -7.55 8.76
N ASP A 2 -9.62 -8.68 9.23
CA ASP A 2 -9.14 -9.30 10.46
C ASP A 2 -7.92 -10.16 10.15
N PHE A 3 -6.95 -10.15 11.06
CA PHE A 3 -5.79 -11.03 10.97
C PHE A 3 -6.09 -12.35 11.68
N PRO A 4 -5.57 -13.50 11.17
CA PRO A 4 -5.51 -14.70 11.99
C PRO A 4 -4.62 -14.44 13.21
N PRO A 5 -4.60 -15.31 14.22
CA PRO A 5 -3.71 -15.15 15.37
C PRO A 5 -2.27 -14.94 14.92
N LEU A 6 -1.70 -13.81 15.28
CA LEU A 6 -0.30 -13.44 14.99
C LEU A 6 0.56 -13.74 16.20
N LEU A 7 1.79 -14.18 15.96
CA LEU A 7 2.81 -14.39 16.98
C LEU A 7 3.64 -13.12 17.12
N GLU A 8 3.73 -12.60 18.31
CA GLU A 8 4.60 -11.47 18.63
C GLU A 8 6.05 -11.93 18.74
N GLY A 9 6.98 -11.09 18.33
CA GLY A 9 8.42 -11.33 18.46
C GLY A 9 9.20 -10.02 18.38
N ARG A 10 10.50 -10.13 18.41
CA ARG A 10 11.45 -9.02 18.28
C ARG A 10 12.29 -9.20 17.03
N LEU A 11 12.33 -8.19 16.17
CA LEU A 11 13.14 -8.20 14.94
C LEU A 11 14.64 -8.23 15.33
N LEU A 12 15.37 -9.21 14.84
CA LEU A 12 16.81 -9.27 14.99
C LEU A 12 17.50 -8.59 13.79
N ARG A 13 17.09 -8.95 12.58
CA ARG A 13 17.58 -8.32 11.35
C ARG A 13 16.69 -8.63 10.15
N ARG A 14 16.74 -7.78 9.13
CA ARG A 14 16.21 -8.03 7.79
C ARG A 14 17.37 -8.16 6.79
N TYR A 15 17.29 -9.12 5.88
CA TYR A 15 18.35 -9.35 4.88
C TYR A 15 17.81 -9.91 3.57
N LYS A 16 18.60 -9.76 2.52
CA LYS A 16 18.26 -10.19 1.14
C LYS A 16 16.87 -9.75 0.69
N ARG A 17 16.32 -8.68 1.25
CA ARG A 17 14.98 -8.11 1.02
C ARG A 17 13.79 -9.00 1.42
N PHE A 18 13.95 -10.32 1.47
CA PHE A 18 12.85 -11.28 1.64
C PHE A 18 12.83 -11.98 2.99
N PHE A 19 13.87 -11.82 3.79
CA PHE A 19 14.02 -12.55 5.05
C PHE A 19 14.10 -11.61 6.24
N ALA A 20 13.48 -12.02 7.33
CA ALA A 20 13.58 -11.38 8.64
C ALA A 20 13.83 -12.45 9.70
N ASP A 21 14.94 -12.33 10.43
CA ASP A 21 15.17 -13.14 11.62
C ASP A 21 14.51 -12.46 12.81
N VAL A 22 13.73 -13.22 13.56
CA VAL A 22 12.89 -12.75 14.66
C VAL A 22 13.07 -13.68 15.85
N GLU A 23 13.23 -13.10 17.03
CA GLU A 23 13.21 -13.81 18.29
C GLU A 23 11.77 -13.84 18.85
N LEU A 24 11.25 -15.04 19.08
CA LEU A 24 9.95 -15.26 19.69
C LEU A 24 10.04 -15.21 21.23
N PRO A 25 8.91 -15.02 21.94
CA PRO A 25 8.87 -15.19 23.39
C PRO A 25 9.42 -16.58 23.79
N GLY A 26 10.38 -16.60 24.70
CA GLY A 26 11.08 -17.84 25.08
C GLY A 26 12.46 -18.03 24.44
N GLY A 27 12.88 -17.09 23.54
CA GLY A 27 14.23 -17.05 22.98
C GLY A 27 14.42 -17.89 21.71
N GLU A 28 13.38 -18.53 21.19
CA GLU A 28 13.44 -19.23 19.90
C GLU A 28 13.65 -18.22 18.77
N GLN A 29 14.63 -18.46 17.90
CA GLN A 29 14.86 -17.65 16.70
C GLN A 29 14.30 -18.32 15.46
N VAL A 30 13.49 -17.56 14.71
CA VAL A 30 12.85 -18.02 13.48
C VAL A 30 13.14 -17.08 12.33
N THR A 31 13.13 -17.62 11.10
CA THR A 31 13.20 -16.79 9.90
C THR A 31 11.82 -16.66 9.28
N ALA A 32 11.35 -15.43 9.12
CA ALA A 32 10.09 -15.08 8.48
C ALA A 32 10.30 -14.55 7.05
N HIS A 33 9.31 -14.78 6.19
CA HIS A 33 9.23 -14.14 4.88
C HIS A 33 8.81 -12.68 5.04
N CYS A 34 9.56 -11.77 4.42
CA CYS A 34 9.23 -10.35 4.29
C CYS A 34 8.68 -10.11 2.87
N ALA A 35 7.40 -9.79 2.73
CA ALA A 35 6.77 -9.52 1.44
C ALA A 35 7.15 -8.14 0.88
N ASN A 36 7.53 -7.20 1.74
CA ASN A 36 7.98 -5.88 1.34
C ASN A 36 9.43 -5.93 0.84
N THR A 37 9.63 -5.73 -0.46
CA THR A 37 10.94 -5.70 -1.10
C THR A 37 11.55 -4.30 -1.20
N GLY A 38 10.82 -3.26 -0.77
CA GLY A 38 11.27 -1.87 -0.72
C GLY A 38 12.39 -1.64 0.29
N ARG A 39 12.82 -0.40 0.39
CA ARG A 39 13.88 0.01 1.31
C ARG A 39 13.47 -0.18 2.77
N MET A 40 12.17 0.03 3.07
CA MET A 40 11.58 -0.09 4.41
C MET A 40 12.22 0.84 5.44
N THR A 41 12.60 2.04 5.03
CA THR A 41 13.18 3.06 5.93
C THR A 41 12.21 3.37 7.08
N GLY A 42 12.70 3.28 8.32
CA GLY A 42 11.92 3.54 9.54
C GLY A 42 10.99 2.39 9.95
N VAL A 43 10.88 1.31 9.15
CA VAL A 43 9.99 0.18 9.45
C VAL A 43 10.70 -1.18 9.36
N CYS A 44 11.99 -1.23 9.69
CA CYS A 44 12.76 -2.48 9.77
C CYS A 44 13.91 -2.41 10.78
N GLU A 45 13.79 -1.59 11.80
CA GLU A 45 14.85 -1.39 12.80
C GLU A 45 14.99 -2.63 13.71
N PRO A 46 16.21 -3.18 13.89
CA PRO A 46 16.45 -4.26 14.85
C PRO A 46 16.00 -3.89 16.26
N GLY A 47 15.47 -4.86 16.98
CA GLY A 47 14.94 -4.67 18.31
C GLY A 47 13.47 -4.27 18.38
N SER A 48 12.85 -3.87 17.25
CA SER A 48 11.43 -3.51 17.19
C SER A 48 10.51 -4.72 17.43
N ARG A 49 9.35 -4.47 18.02
CA ARG A 49 8.25 -5.44 18.11
C ARG A 49 7.70 -5.73 16.73
N VAL A 50 7.49 -7.00 16.44
CA VAL A 50 6.94 -7.46 15.17
C VAL A 50 5.89 -8.55 15.39
N TRP A 51 5.01 -8.74 14.40
CA TRP A 51 4.01 -9.80 14.45
C TRP A 51 4.11 -10.65 13.18
N LEU A 52 4.21 -11.95 13.42
CA LEU A 52 4.37 -12.97 12.40
C LEU A 52 3.08 -13.76 12.25
N GLN A 53 2.69 -14.01 11.01
CA GLN A 53 1.63 -14.97 10.71
C GLN A 53 2.25 -16.35 10.48
N PRO A 54 1.91 -17.37 11.29
CA PRO A 54 2.29 -18.74 11.04
C PRO A 54 1.55 -19.30 9.82
N SER A 55 2.13 -20.31 9.20
CA SER A 55 1.54 -21.02 8.07
C SER A 55 1.68 -22.52 8.25
N ASP A 56 0.56 -23.23 8.16
CA ASP A 56 0.51 -24.69 8.22
C ASP A 56 0.74 -25.36 6.85
N ASN A 57 0.99 -24.57 5.80
CA ASN A 57 1.26 -25.11 4.47
C ASN A 57 2.65 -25.78 4.42
N PRO A 58 2.73 -27.13 4.32
CA PRO A 58 4.00 -27.86 4.35
C PRO A 58 4.89 -27.59 3.14
N ARG A 59 4.35 -27.03 2.07
CA ARG A 59 5.13 -26.68 0.86
C ARG A 59 5.91 -25.37 1.01
N ARG A 60 5.63 -24.58 2.05
CA ARG A 60 6.36 -23.32 2.28
C ARG A 60 7.73 -23.59 2.92
N LYS A 61 8.77 -22.99 2.33
CA LYS A 61 10.12 -23.01 2.90
C LYS A 61 10.22 -22.25 4.23
N LEU A 62 9.45 -21.17 4.37
CA LEU A 62 9.39 -20.35 5.59
C LEU A 62 8.00 -20.49 6.20
N ARG A 63 7.96 -20.92 7.45
CA ARG A 63 6.72 -21.16 8.20
C ARG A 63 6.05 -19.86 8.69
N TYR A 64 6.74 -18.75 8.62
CA TYR A 64 6.27 -17.46 9.11
C TYR A 64 6.29 -16.40 8.02
N SER A 65 5.31 -15.49 8.04
CA SER A 65 5.29 -14.25 7.27
C SER A 65 5.29 -13.06 8.22
N TRP A 66 6.15 -12.09 7.99
CA TRP A 66 6.16 -10.84 8.74
C TRP A 66 5.02 -9.94 8.27
N VAL A 67 4.06 -9.64 9.17
CA VAL A 67 2.82 -8.90 8.85
C VAL A 67 2.86 -7.47 9.37
N LEU A 68 3.17 -7.30 10.66
CA LEU A 68 3.16 -5.98 11.31
C LEU A 68 4.47 -5.72 12.04
N MET A 69 4.77 -4.44 12.23
CA MET A 69 5.78 -3.98 13.17
C MET A 69 5.32 -2.74 13.93
N GLU A 70 5.96 -2.46 15.05
CA GLU A 70 5.79 -1.25 15.86
C GLU A 70 7.02 -0.35 15.66
N PRO A 71 6.94 0.66 14.75
CA PRO A 71 8.07 1.55 14.48
C PRO A 71 8.31 2.57 15.61
N ALA A 72 7.25 2.93 16.33
CA ALA A 72 7.30 3.75 17.53
C ALA A 72 6.21 3.29 18.49
N ALA A 73 6.36 3.54 19.78
CA ALA A 73 5.42 3.08 20.81
C ALA A 73 3.97 3.46 20.49
N GLY A 74 3.11 2.46 20.38
CA GLY A 74 1.68 2.62 20.04
C GLY A 74 1.38 2.85 18.58
N GLU A 75 2.36 2.93 17.67
CA GLU A 75 2.16 2.99 16.23
C GLU A 75 2.36 1.62 15.61
N LEU A 76 1.62 1.30 14.55
CA LEU A 76 1.74 0.06 13.81
C LEU A 76 1.96 0.34 12.32
N ALA A 77 2.85 -0.46 11.71
CA ALA A 77 3.01 -0.50 10.26
C ALA A 77 2.70 -1.90 9.72
N CYS A 78 1.87 -1.98 8.68
CA CYS A 78 1.61 -3.22 7.96
C CYS A 78 2.70 -3.44 6.91
N ILE A 79 3.56 -4.43 7.17
CA ILE A 79 4.74 -4.74 6.34
C ILE A 79 4.37 -5.61 5.14
N ASP A 80 3.30 -6.41 5.26
CA ASP A 80 2.85 -7.31 4.20
C ASP A 80 2.18 -6.52 3.06
N THR A 81 2.97 -6.09 2.08
CA THR A 81 2.50 -5.33 0.91
C THR A 81 1.49 -6.09 0.05
N GLY A 82 1.47 -7.42 0.12
CA GLY A 82 0.48 -8.25 -0.58
C GLY A 82 -0.96 -8.02 -0.09
N ARG A 83 -1.14 -7.35 1.06
CA ARG A 83 -2.46 -7.03 1.61
C ARG A 83 -3.03 -5.70 1.13
N ALA A 84 -2.20 -4.80 0.59
CA ALA A 84 -2.62 -3.45 0.22
C ALA A 84 -3.84 -3.44 -0.71
N ASN A 85 -3.78 -4.17 -1.83
CA ASN A 85 -4.88 -4.24 -2.80
C ASN A 85 -6.16 -4.84 -2.18
N ALA A 86 -6.02 -5.82 -1.30
CA ALA A 86 -7.16 -6.44 -0.62
C ALA A 86 -7.80 -5.49 0.40
N LEU A 87 -7.00 -4.73 1.15
CA LEU A 87 -7.46 -3.75 2.12
C LEU A 87 -8.21 -2.60 1.46
N VAL A 88 -7.68 -2.08 0.35
CA VAL A 88 -8.36 -1.03 -0.44
C VAL A 88 -9.65 -1.58 -1.06
N ALA A 89 -9.62 -2.77 -1.66
CA ALA A 89 -10.82 -3.39 -2.24
C ALA A 89 -11.91 -3.62 -1.17
N GLU A 90 -11.55 -4.09 0.03
CA GLU A 90 -12.48 -4.23 1.15
C GLU A 90 -13.07 -2.89 1.59
N ALA A 91 -12.24 -1.83 1.62
CA ALA A 91 -12.71 -0.50 1.97
C ALA A 91 -13.70 0.06 0.95
N ILE A 92 -13.45 -0.17 -0.35
CA ILE A 92 -14.37 0.21 -1.44
C ILE A 92 -15.68 -0.54 -1.33
N ALA A 93 -15.62 -1.88 -1.23
CA ALA A 93 -16.80 -2.75 -1.15
C ALA A 93 -17.68 -2.44 0.09
N ALA A 94 -17.07 -1.98 1.17
CA ALA A 94 -17.78 -1.56 2.38
C ALA A 94 -18.22 -0.08 2.36
N GLY A 95 -18.07 0.65 1.24
CA GLY A 95 -18.48 2.04 1.10
C GLY A 95 -17.67 3.03 1.95
N ARG A 96 -16.48 2.64 2.43
CA ARG A 96 -15.65 3.49 3.30
C ARG A 96 -14.83 4.54 2.54
N ILE A 97 -14.77 4.45 1.21
CA ILE A 97 -14.08 5.41 0.33
C ILE A 97 -15.12 6.06 -0.56
N ALA A 98 -15.62 7.23 -0.15
CA ALA A 98 -16.74 7.90 -0.81
C ALA A 98 -16.47 8.18 -2.30
N ALA A 99 -15.26 8.59 -2.66
CA ALA A 99 -14.86 8.88 -4.03
C ALA A 99 -14.94 7.66 -4.98
N LEU A 100 -14.95 6.45 -4.43
CA LEU A 100 -14.99 5.17 -5.16
C LEU A 100 -16.30 4.39 -4.91
N ALA A 101 -17.32 5.03 -4.35
CA ALA A 101 -18.63 4.41 -4.16
C ALA A 101 -19.47 4.45 -5.45
N GLY A 102 -20.49 3.57 -5.55
CA GLY A 102 -21.51 3.59 -6.61
C GLY A 102 -21.13 2.87 -7.91
N TYR A 103 -20.04 2.12 -7.94
CA TYR A 103 -19.72 1.20 -9.03
C TYR A 103 -20.45 -0.13 -8.86
N ALA A 104 -20.84 -0.75 -10.00
CA ALA A 104 -21.56 -2.03 -10.02
C ALA A 104 -20.63 -3.23 -9.81
N GLY A 105 -19.36 -3.12 -10.27
CA GLY A 105 -18.39 -4.18 -10.22
C GLY A 105 -17.01 -3.73 -9.72
N LEU A 106 -16.27 -4.68 -9.11
CA LEU A 106 -14.86 -4.52 -8.75
C LEU A 106 -14.09 -5.76 -9.20
N ARG A 107 -13.10 -5.57 -10.06
CA ARG A 107 -12.18 -6.63 -10.49
C ARG A 107 -10.76 -6.29 -10.08
N ARG A 108 -9.96 -7.33 -9.85
CA ARG A 108 -8.56 -7.18 -9.41
C ARG A 108 -7.61 -7.69 -10.47
N GLU A 109 -6.41 -7.10 -10.54
CA GLU A 109 -5.30 -7.56 -11.39
C GLU A 109 -5.68 -7.67 -12.88
N VAL A 110 -6.41 -6.69 -13.41
CA VAL A 110 -6.89 -6.68 -14.79
C VAL A 110 -5.79 -6.17 -15.72
N ARG A 111 -5.51 -6.87 -16.80
CA ARG A 111 -4.56 -6.42 -17.84
C ARG A 111 -5.11 -5.20 -18.54
N TYR A 112 -4.26 -4.19 -18.74
CA TYR A 112 -4.61 -2.95 -19.43
C TYR A 112 -3.37 -2.28 -20.01
N GLY A 113 -3.61 -1.19 -20.77
CA GLY A 113 -2.58 -0.29 -21.27
C GLY A 113 -1.75 -0.86 -22.41
N ALA A 114 -1.01 0.02 -23.06
CA ALA A 114 -0.17 -0.30 -24.22
C ALA A 114 1.15 -0.99 -23.81
N GLU A 115 1.63 -0.74 -22.59
CA GLU A 115 2.88 -1.30 -22.08
C GLU A 115 2.68 -2.64 -21.31
N GLY A 116 1.50 -3.29 -21.46
CA GLY A 116 1.19 -4.60 -20.88
C GLY A 116 1.14 -4.59 -19.34
N SER A 117 0.62 -3.53 -18.76
CA SER A 117 0.45 -3.38 -17.32
C SER A 117 -0.74 -4.18 -16.78
N ARG A 118 -0.82 -4.32 -15.46
CA ARG A 118 -2.01 -4.77 -14.74
C ARG A 118 -2.42 -3.71 -13.76
N ILE A 119 -3.68 -3.29 -13.84
CA ILE A 119 -4.25 -2.41 -12.84
C ILE A 119 -4.60 -3.21 -11.59
N ASP A 120 -4.32 -2.66 -10.43
CA ASP A 120 -4.59 -3.33 -9.17
C ASP A 120 -6.08 -3.55 -8.95
N LEU A 121 -6.91 -2.51 -9.19
CA LEU A 121 -8.37 -2.60 -9.11
C LEU A 121 -9.00 -1.88 -10.30
N LEU A 122 -10.01 -2.52 -10.91
CA LEU A 122 -10.89 -1.94 -11.91
C LEU A 122 -12.31 -1.88 -11.34
N LEU A 123 -12.86 -0.68 -11.26
CA LEU A 123 -14.26 -0.46 -10.88
C LEU A 123 -15.07 -0.26 -12.15
N GLU A 124 -16.03 -1.12 -12.40
CA GLU A 124 -16.77 -1.20 -13.66
C GLU A 124 -18.21 -0.78 -13.49
N GLY A 125 -18.69 -0.04 -14.50
CA GLY A 125 -20.07 0.32 -14.61
C GLY A 125 -20.56 1.26 -13.52
N ASP A 126 -21.84 1.44 -13.53
CA ASP A 126 -22.58 2.30 -12.62
C ASP A 126 -23.75 1.50 -12.03
N ALA A 127 -23.85 1.41 -10.72
CA ALA A 127 -24.93 0.72 -10.03
C ALA A 127 -26.33 1.32 -10.37
N SER A 128 -26.39 2.59 -10.80
CA SER A 128 -27.61 3.27 -11.24
C SER A 128 -27.93 3.11 -12.73
N GLY A 129 -27.00 2.62 -13.54
CA GLY A 129 -27.13 2.51 -14.99
C GLY A 129 -26.99 3.84 -15.76
N ALA A 130 -26.48 4.91 -15.12
CA ALA A 130 -26.34 6.24 -15.72
C ALA A 130 -25.12 6.40 -16.66
N GLY A 131 -24.37 5.31 -16.89
CA GLY A 131 -23.23 5.33 -17.85
C GLY A 131 -21.96 5.96 -17.30
N ARG A 132 -21.68 5.78 -16.01
CA ARG A 132 -20.44 6.25 -15.37
C ARG A 132 -19.24 5.53 -15.97
N ALA A 133 -18.18 6.29 -16.28
CA ALA A 133 -16.93 5.76 -16.79
C ALA A 133 -16.27 4.81 -15.78
N ASP A 134 -15.66 3.74 -16.26
CA ASP A 134 -14.86 2.82 -15.42
C ASP A 134 -13.73 3.58 -14.74
N CYS A 135 -13.34 3.11 -13.54
CA CYS A 135 -12.24 3.69 -12.78
C CYS A 135 -11.11 2.68 -12.60
N TYR A 136 -9.95 3.03 -13.11
CA TYR A 136 -8.71 2.27 -12.99
C TYR A 136 -7.93 2.77 -11.78
N VAL A 137 -7.79 1.92 -10.75
CA VAL A 137 -7.16 2.28 -9.48
C VAL A 137 -5.83 1.57 -9.35
N GLU A 138 -4.75 2.33 -9.33
CA GLU A 138 -3.40 1.85 -9.02
C GLU A 138 -3.10 2.10 -7.54
N VAL A 139 -2.76 1.04 -6.81
CA VAL A 139 -2.49 1.12 -5.37
C VAL A 139 -1.00 1.21 -5.10
N LYS A 140 -0.58 2.18 -4.30
CA LYS A 140 0.80 2.31 -3.81
C LYS A 140 0.82 2.22 -2.29
N ASN A 141 1.63 1.30 -1.76
CA ASN A 141 1.76 1.10 -0.32
C ASN A 141 2.74 2.11 0.28
N VAL A 142 2.29 2.91 1.25
CA VAL A 142 3.09 3.96 1.91
C VAL A 142 3.39 3.54 3.34
N THR A 143 4.68 3.32 3.64
CA THR A 143 5.19 3.03 4.99
C THR A 143 6.29 4.00 5.41
N LEU A 144 6.88 4.78 4.48
CA LEU A 144 7.88 5.78 4.79
C LEU A 144 7.22 6.94 5.52
N ARG A 145 7.52 7.08 6.81
CA ARG A 145 7.13 8.23 7.64
C ARG A 145 8.31 9.16 7.82
N LEU A 146 8.09 10.44 7.55
CA LEU A 146 9.07 11.49 7.72
C LEU A 146 9.01 12.07 9.15
N ALA A 147 10.01 12.89 9.51
CA ALA A 147 10.12 13.46 10.85
C ALA A 147 8.94 14.39 11.22
N ASP A 148 8.32 15.04 10.22
CA ASP A 148 7.14 15.89 10.37
C ASP A 148 5.81 15.11 10.52
N GLY A 149 5.85 13.79 10.36
CA GLY A 149 4.68 12.91 10.41
C GLY A 149 4.03 12.65 9.06
N ASP A 150 4.52 13.26 7.98
CA ASP A 150 4.06 13.00 6.64
C ASP A 150 4.50 11.62 6.15
N GLY A 151 3.65 10.98 5.38
CA GLY A 151 3.98 9.82 4.56
C GLY A 151 4.60 10.25 3.24
N ALA A 152 5.61 9.54 2.77
CA ALA A 152 6.25 9.82 1.50
C ALA A 152 6.30 8.59 0.59
N PHE A 153 6.13 8.82 -0.72
CA PHE A 153 6.27 7.80 -1.75
C PHE A 153 7.00 8.37 -2.97
N PRO A 154 7.92 7.61 -3.61
CA PRO A 154 8.38 6.27 -3.23
C PRO A 154 9.48 6.28 -2.14
N ASP A 155 9.76 5.13 -1.54
CA ASP A 155 10.86 4.95 -0.59
C ASP A 155 12.22 4.65 -1.26
N ALA A 156 12.22 4.50 -2.59
CA ALA A 156 13.40 4.34 -3.45
C ALA A 156 13.03 4.70 -4.90
N VAL A 157 14.01 5.02 -5.75
CA VAL A 157 13.80 5.28 -7.18
C VAL A 157 13.07 4.13 -7.86
N SER A 158 11.99 4.42 -8.59
CA SER A 158 11.08 3.43 -9.15
C SER A 158 10.59 3.77 -10.56
N ALA A 159 11.30 3.31 -11.57
CA ALA A 159 10.87 3.43 -12.98
C ALA A 159 9.49 2.78 -13.23
N ARG A 160 9.17 1.69 -12.49
CA ARG A 160 7.86 1.05 -12.57
C ARG A 160 6.74 1.96 -12.06
N ALA A 161 6.98 2.74 -11.00
CA ALA A 161 5.97 3.65 -10.48
C ALA A 161 5.63 4.76 -11.50
N SER A 162 6.64 5.36 -12.15
CA SER A 162 6.45 6.34 -13.22
C SER A 162 5.75 5.74 -14.44
N LYS A 163 6.07 4.48 -14.81
CA LYS A 163 5.36 3.77 -15.87
C LYS A 163 3.85 3.67 -15.58
N HIS A 164 3.47 3.27 -14.37
CA HIS A 164 2.06 3.12 -13.99
C HIS A 164 1.30 4.46 -14.05
N LEU A 165 1.97 5.59 -13.74
CA LEU A 165 1.37 6.93 -13.91
C LEU A 165 1.09 7.25 -15.39
N ARG A 166 2.03 6.94 -16.29
CA ARG A 166 1.81 7.13 -17.74
C ARG A 166 0.63 6.31 -18.26
N GLU A 167 0.50 5.07 -17.81
CA GLU A 167 -0.65 4.22 -18.17
C GLU A 167 -1.97 4.78 -17.63
N LEU A 168 -1.99 5.37 -16.44
CA LEU A 168 -3.19 6.07 -15.94
C LEU A 168 -3.53 7.31 -16.77
N MET A 169 -2.52 8.07 -17.24
CA MET A 169 -2.76 9.18 -18.15
C MET A 169 -3.41 8.72 -19.46
N HIS A 170 -2.97 7.59 -20.03
CA HIS A 170 -3.61 6.99 -21.22
C HIS A 170 -5.06 6.58 -20.96
N VAL A 171 -5.35 6.03 -19.77
CA VAL A 171 -6.71 5.70 -19.34
C VAL A 171 -7.61 6.94 -19.32
N VAL A 172 -7.12 8.04 -18.75
CA VAL A 172 -7.86 9.32 -18.71
C VAL A 172 -8.08 9.86 -20.12
N ALA A 173 -7.06 9.82 -20.97
CA ALA A 173 -7.19 10.25 -22.37
C ALA A 173 -8.19 9.40 -23.17
N ALA A 174 -8.42 8.14 -22.77
CA ALA A 174 -9.44 7.25 -23.35
C ALA A 174 -10.86 7.49 -22.81
N GLY A 175 -11.06 8.45 -21.91
CA GLY A 175 -12.37 8.81 -21.36
C GLY A 175 -12.78 8.05 -20.08
N HIS A 176 -11.88 7.30 -19.48
CA HIS A 176 -12.08 6.62 -18.20
C HIS A 176 -11.51 7.44 -17.03
N ARG A 177 -11.78 7.03 -15.80
CA ARG A 177 -11.14 7.59 -14.62
C ARG A 177 -9.85 6.83 -14.31
N GLY A 178 -8.74 7.55 -14.15
CA GLY A 178 -7.47 7.04 -13.66
C GLY A 178 -7.22 7.55 -12.25
N LEU A 179 -7.02 6.66 -11.28
CA LEU A 179 -6.84 7.03 -9.88
C LEU A 179 -5.61 6.33 -9.29
N LEU A 180 -4.71 7.14 -8.72
CA LEU A 180 -3.61 6.68 -7.89
C LEU A 180 -4.07 6.67 -6.43
N CYS A 181 -4.12 5.49 -5.81
CA CYS A 181 -4.47 5.31 -4.40
C CYS A 181 -3.24 5.04 -3.55
N PHE A 182 -2.83 5.99 -2.73
CA PHE A 182 -1.84 5.75 -1.69
C PHE A 182 -2.51 5.04 -0.50
N HIS A 183 -2.29 3.73 -0.39
CA HIS A 183 -2.66 2.96 0.80
C HIS A 183 -1.61 3.22 1.88
N VAL A 184 -1.98 3.98 2.90
CA VAL A 184 -1.11 4.31 4.03
C VAL A 184 -1.12 3.16 5.03
N ALA A 185 -0.04 2.39 5.01
CA ALA A 185 0.13 1.20 5.82
C ALA A 185 0.90 1.48 7.13
N HIS A 186 0.76 2.68 7.70
CA HIS A 186 1.43 3.13 8.92
C HIS A 186 0.49 4.04 9.72
N SER A 187 0.15 3.65 10.95
CA SER A 187 -0.85 4.36 11.75
C SER A 187 -0.41 5.74 12.26
N GLY A 188 0.89 6.03 12.25
CA GLY A 188 1.45 7.34 12.63
C GLY A 188 1.55 8.36 11.50
N ILE A 189 1.19 8.00 10.26
CA ILE A 189 1.18 8.92 9.11
C ILE A 189 -0.14 9.69 9.09
N ARG A 190 -0.07 11.00 8.88
CA ARG A 190 -1.22 11.92 8.89
C ARG A 190 -1.57 12.54 7.55
N SER A 191 -0.65 12.56 6.60
CA SER A 191 -0.78 13.09 5.25
C SER A 191 0.18 12.35 4.32
N VAL A 192 0.07 12.54 3.01
CA VAL A 192 0.97 11.90 2.03
C VAL A 192 1.48 12.93 1.05
N ARG A 193 2.75 12.82 0.67
CA ARG A 193 3.36 13.58 -0.39
C ARG A 193 4.26 12.73 -1.30
N ALA A 194 4.59 13.25 -2.48
CA ALA A 194 5.64 12.67 -3.29
C ALA A 194 7.03 12.91 -2.66
N ALA A 195 7.86 11.86 -2.66
CA ALA A 195 9.24 11.92 -2.19
C ALA A 195 10.16 12.41 -3.33
N GLY A 196 10.00 13.68 -3.75
CA GLY A 196 10.79 14.26 -4.85
C GLY A 196 12.30 14.31 -4.56
N GLU A 197 12.69 14.32 -3.30
CA GLU A 197 14.07 14.20 -2.85
C GLU A 197 14.65 12.79 -3.04
N ILE A 198 13.81 11.76 -3.14
CA ILE A 198 14.22 10.36 -3.39
C ILE A 198 14.11 10.03 -4.88
N ASP A 199 13.00 10.41 -5.51
CA ASP A 199 12.73 10.16 -6.92
C ASP A 199 12.15 11.42 -7.61
N PRO A 200 13.01 12.33 -8.06
CA PRO A 200 12.56 13.54 -8.76
C PRO A 200 11.78 13.23 -10.04
N HIS A 201 12.14 12.13 -10.74
CA HIS A 201 11.45 11.73 -11.96
C HIS A 201 10.03 11.27 -11.68
N TYR A 202 9.82 10.49 -10.61
CA TYR A 202 8.47 10.11 -10.17
C TYR A 202 7.64 11.33 -9.79
N ALA A 203 8.22 12.27 -9.05
CA ALA A 203 7.51 13.50 -8.65
C ALA A 203 7.09 14.35 -9.86
N ALA A 204 7.98 14.51 -10.85
CA ALA A 204 7.66 15.19 -12.10
C ALA A 204 6.54 14.45 -12.88
N THR A 205 6.65 13.13 -13.04
CA THR A 205 5.62 12.32 -13.73
C THR A 205 4.28 12.37 -12.99
N LEU A 206 4.28 12.40 -11.65
CA LEU A 206 3.04 12.55 -10.87
C LEU A 206 2.41 13.92 -11.09
N ARG A 207 3.20 14.99 -11.23
CA ARG A 207 2.69 16.30 -11.60
C ARG A 207 2.02 16.26 -12.97
N GLU A 208 2.68 15.71 -13.99
CA GLU A 208 2.13 15.55 -15.32
C GLU A 208 0.82 14.75 -15.31
N ALA A 209 0.77 13.69 -14.49
CA ALA A 209 -0.43 12.86 -14.33
C ALA A 209 -1.61 13.65 -13.73
N LEU A 210 -1.35 14.45 -12.68
CA LEU A 210 -2.37 15.34 -12.10
C LEU A 210 -2.88 16.36 -13.10
N ASP A 211 -1.98 17.01 -13.86
CA ASP A 211 -2.32 18.00 -14.88
C ASP A 211 -3.11 17.35 -16.06
N SER A 212 -2.93 16.04 -16.29
CA SER A 212 -3.67 15.24 -17.27
C SER A 212 -5.02 14.73 -16.75
N GLY A 213 -5.39 15.01 -15.49
CA GLY A 213 -6.67 14.58 -14.91
C GLY A 213 -6.64 13.24 -14.17
N VAL A 214 -5.45 12.66 -13.89
CA VAL A 214 -5.34 11.52 -12.98
C VAL A 214 -5.66 11.99 -11.56
N GLU A 215 -6.58 11.29 -10.91
CA GLU A 215 -6.98 11.56 -9.53
C GLU A 215 -5.98 10.95 -8.55
N VAL A 216 -5.81 11.57 -7.39
CA VAL A 216 -4.99 11.01 -6.29
C VAL A 216 -5.81 10.97 -5.02
N LEU A 217 -5.72 9.84 -4.33
CA LEU A 217 -6.35 9.61 -3.04
C LEU A 217 -5.36 8.97 -2.08
N ALA A 218 -5.29 9.44 -0.84
CA ALA A 218 -4.55 8.79 0.23
C ALA A 218 -5.52 8.21 1.25
N VAL A 219 -5.38 6.92 1.55
CA VAL A 219 -6.30 6.19 2.44
C VAL A 219 -5.51 5.46 3.51
N GLY A 220 -5.71 5.89 4.75
CA GLY A 220 -5.07 5.34 5.93
C GLY A 220 -5.96 4.39 6.73
N PRO A 221 -5.44 3.87 7.86
CA PRO A 221 -6.20 3.03 8.75
C PRO A 221 -7.20 3.85 9.59
N LEU A 222 -8.46 3.38 9.63
CA LEU A 222 -9.45 3.76 10.65
C LEU A 222 -9.16 3.04 11.98
N GLN A 223 -8.61 1.82 11.89
CA GLN A 223 -8.18 1.01 13.02
C GLN A 223 -6.94 0.21 12.63
N ALA A 224 -5.94 0.23 13.49
CA ALA A 224 -4.72 -0.56 13.36
C ALA A 224 -4.41 -1.23 14.69
N THR A 225 -4.57 -2.56 14.74
CA THR A 225 -4.25 -3.41 15.89
C THR A 225 -3.59 -4.70 15.41
N ALA A 226 -3.03 -5.48 16.33
CA ALA A 226 -2.48 -6.80 15.99
C ALA A 226 -3.56 -7.81 15.56
N GLN A 227 -4.85 -7.53 15.79
CA GLN A 227 -5.98 -8.37 15.40
C GLN A 227 -6.67 -7.89 14.13
N ARG A 228 -6.59 -6.58 13.82
CA ARG A 228 -7.36 -5.98 12.72
C ARG A 228 -6.67 -4.78 12.12
N TRP A 229 -6.72 -4.71 10.78
CA TRP A 229 -6.43 -3.50 10.02
C TRP A 229 -7.65 -3.08 9.22
N LEU A 230 -8.23 -1.93 9.55
CA LEU A 230 -9.40 -1.38 8.88
C LEU A 230 -8.99 -0.14 8.10
N CYS A 231 -8.97 -0.23 6.78
CA CYS A 231 -8.65 0.86 5.86
C CYS A 231 -9.90 1.69 5.53
N GLY A 232 -9.76 3.01 5.33
CA GLY A 232 -10.85 3.88 4.90
C GLY A 232 -10.78 5.33 5.40
N ALA A 233 -9.80 5.71 6.23
CA ALA A 233 -9.59 7.11 6.60
C ALA A 233 -8.96 7.87 5.42
N GLU A 234 -9.66 8.83 4.83
CA GLU A 234 -9.07 9.74 3.85
C GLU A 234 -8.07 10.67 4.53
N LEU A 235 -6.87 10.78 3.95
CA LEU A 235 -5.78 11.61 4.45
C LEU A 235 -5.46 12.70 3.44
N PRO A 236 -4.98 13.87 3.88
CA PRO A 236 -4.50 14.92 2.99
C PRO A 236 -3.38 14.41 2.08
N PHE A 237 -3.42 14.82 0.82
CA PHE A 237 -2.36 14.62 -0.14
C PHE A 237 -1.79 15.97 -0.57
N THR A 238 -0.46 16.11 -0.51
CA THR A 238 0.27 17.30 -0.99
C THR A 238 0.89 17.00 -2.34
N PRO A 239 0.41 17.65 -3.43
CA PRO A 239 0.98 17.47 -4.75
C PRO A 239 2.45 17.92 -4.81
N PRO A 240 3.27 17.36 -5.73
CA PRO A 240 4.63 17.87 -5.98
C PRO A 240 4.61 19.36 -6.31
N ALA A 241 5.64 20.11 -5.90
CA ALA A 241 5.80 21.51 -6.28
C ALA A 241 5.92 21.67 -7.81
N ARG A 242 5.54 22.83 -8.32
CA ARG A 242 5.71 23.19 -9.74
C ARG A 242 7.16 23.45 -10.08
#